data_1da2133d446c3365e2bedb0cc8e22945
#
_entry.id   1da2133d446c3365e2bedb0cc8e22945
#
_cell.length_a   1.000
_cell.length_b   1.000
_cell.length_c   1.000
_cell.angle_alpha   90.00
_cell.angle_beta   90.00
_cell.angle_gamma   90.00
#
_symmetry.space_group_name_H-M   'P 1'
#
loop_
_entity.id
_entity.type
_entity.pdbx_description
1 polymer ?
#
loop_
_entity_poly.entity_id
_entity_poly.type
_entity_poly.pdbx_seq_one_letter_code
_entity_poly.pdbx_strand_id
1 'polypeptide(L)'
;MNRLQRFFSDNWTIQRHDFENIVSLLMPSIINGNIEAAAAQLEQNKCTIKATAAPYMAKWYELDDITLPVDSIAVITLTGVLYSWESEWVIRQVEAAELNPNICGIVFVIDGPGGMVSHLDMAAAAVENCTKPTATVVTGIMASAHFWLGTASDRTFIASPLCEVGSVGVVITHYSFKEFFKQNGIDYREIYPDTADLKNKETRALEENNDESLLKARAERIHKVFSETVARNLGIDYDPELPLFRGEMFTGDEAVAAGYIDEFGGLADAVKWVLAQATSRKANQLYQ
;
A
#
# COMPACT_ATOMS: atom_id res chain seq x y z
N MET A 1 18.81 6.32 -4.78
CA MET A 1 18.63 6.26 -3.30
C MET A 1 18.44 4.80 -2.93
N ASN A 2 19.19 4.25 -1.98
CA ASN A 2 19.04 2.85 -1.57
C ASN A 2 17.77 2.65 -0.70
N ARG A 3 17.33 1.40 -0.48
CA ARG A 3 16.10 1.07 0.26
C ARG A 3 16.08 1.65 1.66
N LEU A 4 17.20 1.60 2.38
CA LEU A 4 17.32 2.13 3.73
C LEU A 4 17.16 3.66 3.77
N GLN A 5 17.71 4.38 2.79
CA GLN A 5 17.51 5.82 2.65
C GLN A 5 16.04 6.17 2.36
N ARG A 6 15.37 5.39 1.48
CA ARG A 6 13.93 5.55 1.22
C ARG A 6 13.12 5.32 2.49
N PHE A 7 13.45 4.26 3.25
CA PHE A 7 12.77 3.94 4.51
C PHE A 7 12.74 5.13 5.48
N PHE A 8 13.87 5.79 5.70
CA PHE A 8 13.96 6.91 6.64
C PHE A 8 13.49 8.26 6.08
N SER A 9 13.31 8.40 4.77
CA SER A 9 12.93 9.67 4.14
C SER A 9 11.46 9.74 3.73
N ASP A 10 10.73 8.63 3.75
CA ASP A 10 9.34 8.58 3.30
C ASP A 10 8.34 9.01 4.39
N ASN A 11 7.13 9.35 3.95
CA ASN A 11 5.99 9.49 4.84
C ASN A 11 5.27 8.15 4.94
N TRP A 12 4.60 7.89 6.06
CA TRP A 12 4.05 6.58 6.35
C TRP A 12 2.54 6.61 6.49
N THR A 13 1.93 5.59 5.93
CA THR A 13 0.56 5.15 6.20
C THR A 13 0.65 3.71 6.72
N ILE A 14 0.98 3.55 8.01
CA ILE A 14 1.22 2.26 8.66
C ILE A 14 0.78 2.34 10.13
N GLN A 15 0.37 1.22 10.71
CA GLN A 15 0.10 1.14 12.13
C GLN A 15 1.39 1.38 12.95
N ARG A 16 1.27 2.14 14.04
CA ARG A 16 2.42 2.55 14.87
C ARG A 16 3.24 1.37 15.38
N HIS A 17 2.58 0.33 15.87
CA HIS A 17 3.23 -0.87 16.39
C HIS A 17 4.12 -1.54 15.33
N ASP A 18 3.65 -1.66 14.11
CA ASP A 18 4.40 -2.28 13.01
C ASP A 18 5.61 -1.44 12.60
N PHE A 19 5.46 -0.11 12.57
CA PHE A 19 6.58 0.78 12.33
C PHE A 19 7.66 0.69 13.42
N GLU A 20 7.25 0.69 14.70
CA GLU A 20 8.17 0.52 15.84
C GLU A 20 8.88 -0.83 15.82
N ASN A 21 8.20 -1.90 15.42
CA ASN A 21 8.80 -3.23 15.24
C ASN A 21 9.89 -3.21 14.16
N ILE A 22 9.62 -2.61 12.99
CA ILE A 22 10.61 -2.50 11.92
C ILE A 22 11.82 -1.71 12.38
N VAL A 23 11.62 -0.55 13.00
CA VAL A 23 12.71 0.28 13.53
C VAL A 23 13.53 -0.49 14.55
N SER A 24 12.89 -1.22 15.47
CA SER A 24 13.58 -2.03 16.48
C SER A 24 14.44 -3.14 15.89
N LEU A 25 14.03 -3.73 14.77
CA LEU A 25 14.80 -4.73 14.04
C LEU A 25 16.00 -4.13 13.29
N LEU A 26 15.83 -2.93 12.70
CA LEU A 26 16.87 -2.26 11.93
C LEU A 26 17.97 -1.62 12.79
N MET A 27 17.56 -1.03 13.91
CA MET A 27 18.46 -0.22 14.75
C MET A 27 19.72 -0.95 15.24
N PRO A 28 19.69 -2.22 15.69
CA PRO A 28 20.92 -2.93 16.09
C PRO A 28 21.94 -3.03 14.97
N SER A 29 21.49 -3.31 13.75
CA SER A 29 22.39 -3.38 12.59
C SER A 29 22.95 -2.02 12.20
N ILE A 30 22.14 -0.97 12.29
CA ILE A 30 22.56 0.41 11.99
C ILE A 30 23.58 0.90 13.02
N ILE A 31 23.33 0.71 14.32
CA ILE A 31 24.23 1.13 15.41
C ILE A 31 25.58 0.42 15.31
N ASN A 32 25.58 -0.85 14.92
CA ASN A 32 26.79 -1.65 14.72
C ASN A 32 27.49 -1.38 13.37
N GLY A 33 27.03 -0.41 12.58
CA GLY A 33 27.60 -0.06 11.27
C GLY A 33 27.37 -1.09 10.16
N ASN A 34 26.50 -2.09 10.39
CA ASN A 34 26.19 -3.11 9.40
C ASN A 34 24.98 -2.70 8.54
N ILE A 35 25.19 -1.74 7.65
CA ILE A 35 24.15 -1.17 6.78
C ILE A 35 23.58 -2.21 5.80
N GLU A 36 24.40 -3.16 5.34
CA GLU A 36 23.94 -4.22 4.43
C GLU A 36 22.96 -5.16 5.12
N ALA A 37 23.23 -5.55 6.37
CA ALA A 37 22.30 -6.37 7.14
C ALA A 37 20.97 -5.63 7.42
N ALA A 38 21.03 -4.33 7.74
CA ALA A 38 19.82 -3.51 7.89
C ALA A 38 19.02 -3.43 6.59
N ALA A 39 19.66 -3.24 5.45
CA ALA A 39 19.01 -3.22 4.14
C ALA A 39 18.37 -4.57 3.78
N ALA A 40 19.05 -5.69 4.07
CA ALA A 40 18.54 -7.04 3.83
C ALA A 40 17.28 -7.36 4.66
N GLN A 41 17.14 -6.80 5.85
CA GLN A 41 15.94 -6.96 6.68
C GLN A 41 14.69 -6.33 6.03
N LEU A 42 14.86 -5.29 5.22
CA LEU A 42 13.77 -4.67 4.44
C LEU A 42 13.33 -5.53 3.23
N GLU A 43 14.03 -6.60 2.91
CA GLU A 43 13.71 -7.50 1.78
C GLU A 43 12.83 -8.68 2.17
N GLN A 44 12.43 -8.80 3.42
CA GLN A 44 11.66 -9.95 3.92
C GLN A 44 10.18 -9.95 3.51
N ASN A 45 9.66 -8.86 2.97
CA ASN A 45 8.30 -8.81 2.43
C ASN A 45 8.21 -9.63 1.14
N LYS A 46 7.16 -10.43 1.04
CA LYS A 46 6.94 -11.30 -0.11
C LYS A 46 5.74 -10.83 -0.93
N CYS A 47 5.98 -9.82 -1.75
CA CYS A 47 5.06 -9.54 -2.84
C CYS A 47 5.30 -10.55 -3.97
N THR A 48 4.27 -11.24 -4.39
CA THR A 48 4.36 -12.25 -5.46
C THR A 48 3.24 -12.06 -6.48
N ILE A 49 3.51 -12.45 -7.72
CA ILE A 49 2.48 -12.57 -8.74
C ILE A 49 2.58 -13.95 -9.39
N LYS A 50 1.42 -14.59 -9.54
CA LYS A 50 1.29 -15.83 -10.29
C LYS A 50 -0.05 -15.83 -11.02
N ALA A 51 -0.18 -16.65 -12.06
CA ALA A 51 -1.44 -16.83 -12.76
C ALA A 51 -2.01 -18.23 -12.50
N THR A 52 -3.33 -18.35 -12.55
CA THR A 52 -4.04 -19.62 -12.47
C THR A 52 -5.08 -19.71 -13.58
N ALA A 53 -5.28 -20.92 -14.13
CA ALA A 53 -6.26 -21.23 -15.17
C ALA A 53 -7.19 -22.36 -14.72
N ALA A 54 -8.21 -22.64 -15.50
CA ALA A 54 -9.13 -23.74 -15.22
C ALA A 54 -8.44 -25.12 -15.25
N PRO A 55 -8.64 -26.01 -14.24
CA PRO A 55 -9.39 -25.76 -13.01
C PRO A 55 -8.60 -24.81 -12.08
N TYR A 56 -9.22 -23.66 -11.79
CA TYR A 56 -8.53 -22.58 -11.08
C TYR A 56 -7.98 -23.03 -9.73
N MET A 57 -6.79 -22.50 -9.38
CA MET A 57 -5.99 -22.81 -8.20
C MET A 57 -5.42 -24.24 -8.14
N ALA A 58 -5.70 -25.11 -9.11
CA ALA A 58 -5.10 -26.44 -9.19
C ALA A 58 -3.66 -26.39 -9.74
N LYS A 59 -3.36 -25.42 -10.60
CA LYS A 59 -2.03 -25.16 -11.15
C LYS A 59 -1.75 -23.67 -11.20
N TRP A 60 -0.50 -23.32 -10.93
CA TRP A 60 0.01 -21.95 -10.93
C TRP A 60 1.08 -21.80 -12.01
N TYR A 61 1.08 -20.66 -12.67
CA TYR A 61 1.98 -20.30 -13.75
C TYR A 61 2.67 -18.98 -13.41
N GLU A 62 3.86 -18.75 -13.94
CA GLU A 62 4.44 -17.40 -14.01
C GLU A 62 3.72 -16.60 -15.11
N LEU A 63 3.71 -15.27 -15.02
CA LEU A 63 2.98 -14.44 -15.99
C LEU A 63 3.56 -14.52 -17.41
N ASP A 64 4.86 -14.75 -17.52
CA ASP A 64 5.60 -14.89 -18.77
C ASP A 64 5.71 -16.34 -19.26
N ASP A 65 5.06 -17.29 -18.59
CA ASP A 65 5.06 -18.70 -19.00
C ASP A 65 4.37 -18.82 -20.37
N ILE A 66 5.12 -19.29 -21.36
CA ILE A 66 4.62 -19.52 -22.72
C ILE A 66 3.45 -20.51 -22.79
N THR A 67 3.28 -21.34 -21.76
CA THR A 67 2.17 -22.30 -21.64
C THR A 67 0.98 -21.77 -20.87
N LEU A 68 0.97 -20.49 -20.50
CA LEU A 68 -0.13 -19.86 -19.76
C LEU A 68 -1.42 -19.95 -20.60
N PRO A 69 -2.46 -20.63 -20.10
CA PRO A 69 -3.71 -20.77 -20.85
C PRO A 69 -4.44 -19.43 -20.98
N VAL A 70 -5.26 -19.33 -22.04
CA VAL A 70 -6.20 -18.21 -22.20
C VAL A 70 -7.24 -18.23 -21.07
N ASP A 71 -7.75 -17.05 -20.71
CA ASP A 71 -8.68 -16.84 -19.60
C ASP A 71 -8.08 -17.16 -18.21
N SER A 72 -6.76 -17.05 -18.09
CA SER A 72 -6.09 -17.09 -16.80
C SER A 72 -6.36 -15.85 -15.97
N ILE A 73 -6.29 -16.01 -14.65
CA ILE A 73 -6.38 -14.91 -13.64
C ILE A 73 -5.00 -14.67 -13.09
N ALA A 74 -4.54 -13.42 -13.08
CA ALA A 74 -3.35 -13.02 -12.35
C ALA A 74 -3.73 -12.86 -10.86
N VAL A 75 -2.92 -13.43 -9.97
CA VAL A 75 -3.07 -13.30 -8.52
C VAL A 75 -1.84 -12.60 -7.98
N ILE A 76 -2.03 -11.39 -7.48
CA ILE A 76 -1.00 -10.55 -6.85
C ILE A 76 -1.17 -10.64 -5.35
N THR A 77 -0.17 -11.20 -4.67
CA THR A 77 -0.18 -11.33 -3.21
C THR A 77 0.69 -10.26 -2.59
N LEU A 78 0.13 -9.50 -1.66
CA LEU A 78 0.80 -8.42 -0.92
C LEU A 78 0.75 -8.75 0.57
N THR A 79 1.89 -9.05 1.17
CA THR A 79 1.99 -9.38 2.61
C THR A 79 3.03 -8.53 3.30
N GLY A 80 2.75 -8.16 4.56
CA GLY A 80 3.63 -7.32 5.36
C GLY A 80 3.58 -5.85 4.95
N VAL A 81 4.67 -5.12 5.14
CA VAL A 81 4.70 -3.67 4.92
C VAL A 81 4.86 -3.34 3.44
N LEU A 82 4.05 -2.43 2.93
CA LEU A 82 4.12 -1.95 1.56
C LEU A 82 5.13 -0.80 1.44
N TYR A 83 6.33 -1.10 1.00
CA TYR A 83 7.35 -0.08 0.74
C TYR A 83 7.15 0.59 -0.63
N SER A 84 7.77 1.74 -0.85
CA SER A 84 7.64 2.49 -2.10
C SER A 84 8.09 1.72 -3.34
N TRP A 85 9.10 0.86 -3.21
CA TRP A 85 9.55 -0.02 -4.31
C TRP A 85 8.59 -1.17 -4.61
N GLU A 86 7.76 -1.57 -3.64
CA GLU A 86 6.68 -2.54 -3.83
C GLU A 86 5.47 -1.88 -4.49
N SER A 87 5.16 -0.63 -4.17
CA SER A 87 4.18 0.16 -4.93
C SER A 87 4.60 0.30 -6.39
N GLU A 88 5.87 0.61 -6.68
CA GLU A 88 6.43 0.60 -8.04
C GLU A 88 6.34 -0.78 -8.70
N TRP A 89 6.55 -1.86 -7.93
CA TRP A 89 6.41 -3.22 -8.42
C TRP A 89 4.96 -3.55 -8.76
N VAL A 90 3.99 -3.18 -7.90
CA VAL A 90 2.54 -3.37 -8.16
C VAL A 90 2.14 -2.72 -9.47
N ILE A 91 2.54 -1.47 -9.73
CA ILE A 91 2.26 -0.78 -10.99
C ILE A 91 2.69 -1.64 -12.17
N ARG A 92 3.95 -2.10 -12.18
CA ARG A 92 4.48 -2.93 -13.27
C ARG A 92 3.74 -4.27 -13.42
N GLN A 93 3.29 -4.89 -12.31
CA GLN A 93 2.56 -6.16 -12.39
C GLN A 93 1.14 -5.97 -12.94
N VAL A 94 0.46 -4.90 -12.54
CA VAL A 94 -0.85 -4.56 -13.10
C VAL A 94 -0.75 -4.29 -14.61
N GLU A 95 0.22 -3.48 -15.03
CA GLU A 95 0.48 -3.21 -16.45
C GLU A 95 0.83 -4.50 -17.22
N ALA A 96 1.68 -5.35 -16.69
CA ALA A 96 2.06 -6.62 -17.31
C ALA A 96 0.84 -7.56 -17.44
N ALA A 97 0.01 -7.66 -16.41
CA ALA A 97 -1.20 -8.47 -16.44
C ALA A 97 -2.23 -7.88 -17.41
N GLU A 98 -2.36 -6.56 -17.51
CA GLU A 98 -3.26 -5.89 -18.45
C GLU A 98 -2.85 -6.11 -19.91
N LEU A 99 -1.56 -6.03 -20.20
CA LEU A 99 -1.04 -6.24 -21.56
C LEU A 99 -1.00 -7.72 -21.97
N ASN A 100 -1.06 -8.67 -21.04
CA ASN A 100 -1.01 -10.10 -21.34
C ASN A 100 -2.37 -10.60 -21.89
N PRO A 101 -2.44 -11.06 -23.16
CA PRO A 101 -3.71 -11.47 -23.78
C PRO A 101 -4.31 -12.72 -23.14
N ASN A 102 -3.53 -13.52 -22.43
CA ASN A 102 -3.99 -14.74 -21.77
C ASN A 102 -4.59 -14.47 -20.38
N ILE A 103 -4.35 -13.28 -19.81
CA ILE A 103 -4.93 -12.85 -18.53
C ILE A 103 -6.28 -12.16 -18.79
N CYS A 104 -7.34 -12.63 -18.15
CA CYS A 104 -8.66 -12.03 -18.25
C CYS A 104 -9.09 -11.16 -17.06
N GLY A 105 -8.32 -11.17 -15.95
CA GLY A 105 -8.56 -10.33 -14.78
C GLY A 105 -7.50 -10.52 -13.71
N ILE A 106 -7.58 -9.72 -12.66
CA ILE A 106 -6.58 -9.65 -11.59
C ILE A 106 -7.27 -9.83 -10.23
N VAL A 107 -6.68 -10.63 -9.35
CA VAL A 107 -7.08 -10.73 -7.95
C VAL A 107 -5.91 -10.34 -7.06
N PHE A 108 -6.12 -9.38 -6.16
CA PHE A 108 -5.19 -9.04 -5.10
C PHE A 108 -5.52 -9.84 -3.85
N VAL A 109 -4.51 -10.45 -3.22
CA VAL A 109 -4.61 -11.10 -1.91
C VAL A 109 -3.77 -10.29 -0.95
N ILE A 110 -4.42 -9.69 0.04
CA ILE A 110 -3.80 -8.69 0.92
C ILE A 110 -3.80 -9.16 2.37
N ASP A 111 -2.62 -9.05 3.00
CA ASP A 111 -2.42 -9.20 4.44
C ASP A 111 -1.27 -8.28 4.89
N GLY A 112 -1.60 -7.04 5.25
CA GLY A 112 -0.57 -6.08 5.62
C GLY A 112 -1.06 -4.83 6.34
N PRO A 113 -0.18 -4.25 7.19
CA PRO A 113 -0.51 -3.15 8.11
C PRO A 113 -0.49 -1.76 7.47
N GLY A 114 -0.12 -1.66 6.21
CA GLY A 114 0.12 -0.38 5.54
C GLY A 114 1.55 -0.22 5.05
N GLY A 115 2.01 1.03 4.86
CA GLY A 115 3.34 1.25 4.31
C GLY A 115 3.68 2.70 3.99
N MET A 116 4.58 2.88 3.04
CA MET A 116 5.07 4.18 2.56
C MET A 116 4.07 4.85 1.62
N VAL A 117 4.04 6.19 1.65
CA VAL A 117 3.16 7.01 0.79
C VAL A 117 3.68 7.11 -0.64
N SER A 118 5.01 7.11 -0.83
CA SER A 118 5.61 7.31 -2.16
C SER A 118 5.17 6.23 -3.15
N HIS A 119 4.69 6.65 -4.32
CA HIS A 119 4.13 5.83 -5.42
C HIS A 119 2.82 5.09 -5.09
N LEU A 120 2.26 5.26 -3.90
CA LEU A 120 1.05 4.55 -3.47
C LEU A 120 -0.18 5.02 -4.25
N ASP A 121 -0.33 6.33 -4.42
CA ASP A 121 -1.38 6.94 -5.23
C ASP A 121 -1.33 6.48 -6.70
N MET A 122 -0.13 6.36 -7.26
CA MET A 122 0.09 5.83 -8.61
C MET A 122 -0.25 4.33 -8.70
N ALA A 123 0.08 3.55 -7.66
CA ALA A 123 -0.25 2.13 -7.61
C ALA A 123 -1.77 1.92 -7.51
N ALA A 124 -2.46 2.68 -6.64
CA ALA A 124 -3.91 2.65 -6.55
C ALA A 124 -4.57 3.07 -7.88
N ALA A 125 -4.06 4.14 -8.52
CA ALA A 125 -4.54 4.57 -9.83
C ALA A 125 -4.32 3.51 -10.93
N ALA A 126 -3.23 2.75 -10.90
CA ALA A 126 -3.00 1.66 -11.84
C ALA A 126 -4.03 0.54 -11.67
N VAL A 127 -4.45 0.24 -10.43
CA VAL A 127 -5.53 -0.72 -10.16
C VAL A 127 -6.88 -0.18 -10.64
N GLU A 128 -7.22 1.07 -10.25
CA GLU A 128 -8.50 1.73 -10.60
C GLU A 128 -8.70 1.86 -12.12
N ASN A 129 -7.63 2.16 -12.87
CA ASN A 129 -7.70 2.34 -14.32
C ASN A 129 -7.49 1.06 -15.11
N CYS A 130 -7.31 -0.10 -14.46
CA CYS A 130 -7.19 -1.38 -15.15
C CYS A 130 -8.46 -1.71 -15.94
N THR A 131 -8.33 -1.99 -17.24
CA THR A 131 -9.49 -2.30 -18.09
C THR A 131 -10.02 -3.71 -17.86
N LYS A 132 -9.21 -4.60 -17.29
CA LYS A 132 -9.62 -5.95 -16.88
C LYS A 132 -10.29 -5.90 -15.51
N PRO A 133 -11.27 -6.79 -15.23
CA PRO A 133 -11.88 -6.84 -13.91
C PRO A 133 -10.86 -7.15 -12.82
N THR A 134 -10.97 -6.42 -11.72
CA THR A 134 -10.09 -6.54 -10.55
C THR A 134 -10.88 -6.88 -9.30
N ALA A 135 -10.32 -7.70 -8.41
CA ALA A 135 -10.90 -7.95 -7.10
C ALA A 135 -9.81 -8.01 -6.03
N THR A 136 -10.15 -7.62 -4.80
CA THR A 136 -9.28 -7.73 -3.64
C THR A 136 -9.86 -8.71 -2.63
N VAL A 137 -9.00 -9.54 -2.02
CA VAL A 137 -9.33 -10.46 -0.92
C VAL A 137 -8.47 -10.13 0.28
N VAL A 138 -9.11 -9.78 1.39
CA VAL A 138 -8.46 -9.57 2.68
C VAL A 138 -8.36 -10.89 3.41
N THR A 139 -7.13 -11.32 3.76
CA THR A 139 -6.90 -12.61 4.44
C THR A 139 -6.44 -12.48 5.89
N GLY A 140 -6.06 -11.30 6.31
CA GLY A 140 -5.69 -10.93 7.68
C GLY A 140 -6.01 -9.47 7.91
N ILE A 141 -5.04 -8.59 7.65
CA ILE A 141 -5.16 -7.14 7.81
C ILE A 141 -5.06 -6.46 6.44
N MET A 142 -5.94 -5.53 6.16
CA MET A 142 -5.81 -4.59 5.06
C MET A 142 -5.92 -3.17 5.60
N ALA A 143 -4.82 -2.66 6.15
CA ALA A 143 -4.80 -1.36 6.81
C ALA A 143 -4.05 -0.30 5.99
N SER A 144 -4.49 0.95 6.10
CA SER A 144 -3.77 2.14 5.67
C SER A 144 -3.35 2.07 4.18
N ALA A 145 -2.07 2.02 3.81
CA ALA A 145 -1.63 1.92 2.41
C ALA A 145 -2.26 0.73 1.66
N HIS A 146 -2.43 -0.42 2.34
CA HIS A 146 -3.09 -1.57 1.76
C HIS A 146 -4.59 -1.34 1.55
N PHE A 147 -5.25 -0.60 2.46
CA PHE A 147 -6.65 -0.23 2.30
C PHE A 147 -6.85 0.73 1.13
N TRP A 148 -5.96 1.71 0.97
CA TRP A 148 -5.97 2.59 -0.21
C TRP A 148 -5.86 1.79 -1.51
N LEU A 149 -4.90 0.86 -1.58
CA LEU A 149 -4.68 0.04 -2.77
C LEU A 149 -5.83 -0.95 -3.02
N GLY A 150 -6.29 -1.63 -1.96
CA GLY A 150 -7.30 -2.68 -2.08
C GLY A 150 -8.67 -2.16 -2.47
N THR A 151 -9.06 -0.97 -1.96
CA THR A 151 -10.34 -0.32 -2.33
C THR A 151 -10.35 0.21 -3.77
N ALA A 152 -9.21 0.27 -4.45
CA ALA A 152 -9.14 0.65 -5.86
C ALA A 152 -9.61 -0.46 -6.82
N SER A 153 -9.83 -1.69 -6.33
CA SER A 153 -10.37 -2.80 -7.12
C SER A 153 -11.87 -2.66 -7.36
N ASP A 154 -12.38 -3.27 -8.43
CA ASP A 154 -13.81 -3.28 -8.77
C ASP A 154 -14.68 -3.98 -7.70
N ARG A 155 -14.10 -4.92 -6.91
CA ARG A 155 -14.80 -5.67 -5.86
C ARG A 155 -13.86 -6.04 -4.72
N THR A 156 -14.37 -6.00 -3.49
CA THR A 156 -13.61 -6.36 -2.29
C THR A 156 -14.26 -7.51 -1.53
N PHE A 157 -13.44 -8.46 -1.11
CA PHE A 157 -13.84 -9.61 -0.31
C PHE A 157 -13.04 -9.65 0.99
N ILE A 158 -13.66 -10.16 2.06
CA ILE A 158 -12.97 -10.39 3.33
C ILE A 158 -13.18 -11.85 3.78
N ALA A 159 -12.08 -12.53 4.09
CA ALA A 159 -12.12 -13.97 4.30
C ALA A 159 -12.72 -14.39 5.65
N SER A 160 -12.71 -13.50 6.65
CA SER A 160 -13.14 -13.84 8.02
C SER A 160 -13.68 -12.61 8.76
N PRO A 161 -14.64 -12.81 9.69
CA PRO A 161 -15.04 -11.75 10.63
C PRO A 161 -13.90 -11.20 11.50
N LEU A 162 -12.82 -11.98 11.67
CA LEU A 162 -11.64 -11.58 12.45
C LEU A 162 -10.57 -10.85 11.65
N CYS A 163 -10.72 -10.75 10.33
CA CYS A 163 -9.89 -9.85 9.54
C CYS A 163 -10.21 -8.40 9.88
N GLU A 164 -9.24 -7.52 9.68
CA GLU A 164 -9.37 -6.09 10.02
C GLU A 164 -9.03 -5.21 8.83
N VAL A 165 -9.75 -4.10 8.69
CA VAL A 165 -9.53 -3.12 7.62
C VAL A 165 -9.65 -1.69 8.15
N GLY A 166 -9.12 -0.70 7.41
CA GLY A 166 -9.25 0.70 7.77
C GLY A 166 -7.92 1.42 7.97
N SER A 167 -7.74 2.09 9.12
CA SER A 167 -6.54 2.91 9.40
C SER A 167 -6.26 3.95 8.30
N VAL A 168 -7.31 4.65 7.83
CA VAL A 168 -7.16 5.73 6.85
C VAL A 168 -6.54 6.93 7.53
N GLY A 169 -5.22 7.03 7.47
CA GLY A 169 -4.46 8.06 8.16
C GLY A 169 -3.02 8.15 7.67
N VAL A 170 -2.36 9.27 7.98
CA VAL A 170 -0.96 9.54 7.61
C VAL A 170 -0.18 9.94 8.85
N VAL A 171 1.01 9.39 9.01
CA VAL A 171 1.94 9.78 10.06
C VAL A 171 3.26 10.23 9.43
N ILE A 172 3.81 11.33 9.93
CA ILE A 172 5.18 11.77 9.65
C ILE A 172 6.00 11.56 10.91
N THR A 173 7.00 10.69 10.82
CA THR A 173 7.92 10.43 11.93
C THR A 173 9.20 11.21 11.72
N HIS A 174 9.63 11.94 12.73
CA HIS A 174 10.87 12.70 12.73
C HIS A 174 11.84 12.17 13.79
N TYR A 175 13.09 11.96 13.39
CA TYR A 175 14.19 11.57 14.28
C TYR A 175 15.27 12.65 14.25
N SER A 176 15.60 13.23 15.41
CA SER A 176 16.73 14.13 15.53
C SER A 176 17.97 13.40 16.05
N PHE A 177 19.05 13.49 15.30
CA PHE A 177 20.35 12.94 15.68
C PHE A 177 21.31 14.02 16.21
N LYS A 178 20.87 15.28 16.37
CA LYS A 178 21.72 16.40 16.77
C LYS A 178 22.44 16.15 18.10
N GLU A 179 21.71 15.69 19.12
CA GLU A 179 22.28 15.40 20.43
C GLU A 179 23.25 14.21 20.39
N PHE A 180 22.93 13.17 19.62
CA PHE A 180 23.82 12.04 19.40
C PHE A 180 25.15 12.48 18.76
N PHE A 181 25.09 13.30 17.71
CA PHE A 181 26.31 13.83 17.08
C PHE A 181 27.14 14.66 18.06
N LYS A 182 26.51 15.55 18.81
CA LYS A 182 27.17 16.38 19.81
C LYS A 182 27.87 15.55 20.90
N GLN A 183 27.20 14.52 21.45
CA GLN A 183 27.77 13.62 22.46
C GLN A 183 28.97 12.83 21.93
N ASN A 184 29.01 12.55 20.63
CA ASN A 184 30.12 11.87 19.96
C ASN A 184 31.19 12.83 19.39
N GLY A 185 31.15 14.12 19.75
CA GLY A 185 32.14 15.11 19.30
C GLY A 185 32.04 15.52 17.84
N ILE A 186 30.92 15.25 17.20
CA ILE A 186 30.65 15.60 15.80
C ILE A 186 29.96 16.99 15.76
N ASP A 187 30.60 17.97 15.11
CA ASP A 187 30.02 19.30 14.87
C ASP A 187 29.21 19.24 13.56
N TYR A 188 27.90 18.99 13.68
CA TYR A 188 26.98 18.96 12.55
C TYR A 188 26.41 20.34 12.30
N ARG A 189 26.60 20.86 11.07
CA ARG A 189 26.10 22.18 10.63
C ARG A 189 25.42 22.07 9.28
N GLU A 190 24.28 22.71 9.14
CA GLU A 190 23.62 22.95 7.85
C GLU A 190 23.85 24.40 7.44
N ILE A 191 24.34 24.61 6.21
CA ILE A 191 24.60 25.94 5.66
C ILE A 191 23.72 26.13 4.42
N TYR A 192 22.86 27.11 4.48
CA TYR A 192 21.94 27.45 3.40
C TYR A 192 22.33 28.80 2.78
N PRO A 193 22.21 28.96 1.44
CA PRO A 193 22.28 30.28 0.82
C PRO A 193 21.04 31.10 1.22
N ASP A 194 21.19 32.43 1.33
CA ASP A 194 20.12 33.33 1.74
C ASP A 194 18.86 33.22 0.83
N THR A 195 19.08 32.86 -0.44
CA THR A 195 18.02 32.70 -1.45
C THR A 195 17.28 31.34 -1.35
N ALA A 196 17.67 30.43 -0.43
CA ALA A 196 17.07 29.12 -0.24
C ALA A 196 16.50 28.94 1.19
N ASP A 197 15.92 29.98 1.74
CA ASP A 197 15.35 30.05 3.08
C ASP A 197 14.18 29.08 3.32
N LEU A 198 13.52 28.63 2.24
CA LEU A 198 12.43 27.63 2.32
C LEU A 198 12.91 26.19 2.29
N LYS A 199 14.19 25.95 1.97
CA LYS A 199 14.71 24.57 1.94
C LYS A 199 14.74 23.95 3.35
N ASN A 200 14.17 22.75 3.50
CA ASN A 200 14.03 22.05 4.77
C ASN A 200 13.29 22.85 5.86
N LYS A 201 12.48 23.84 5.48
CA LYS A 201 11.77 24.73 6.41
C LYS A 201 10.94 23.97 7.43
N GLU A 202 10.26 22.91 7.00
CA GLU A 202 9.40 22.08 7.86
C GLU A 202 10.22 21.43 9.01
N THR A 203 11.34 20.79 8.66
CA THR A 203 12.24 20.15 9.64
C THR A 203 12.93 21.17 10.52
N ARG A 204 13.41 22.29 9.95
CA ARG A 204 14.04 23.37 10.74
C ARG A 204 13.06 24.00 11.73
N ALA A 205 11.82 24.26 11.34
CA ALA A 205 10.79 24.78 12.24
C ALA A 205 10.60 23.86 13.46
N LEU A 206 10.51 22.55 13.23
CA LEU A 206 10.40 21.57 14.30
C LEU A 206 11.66 21.55 15.19
N GLU A 207 12.87 21.45 14.59
CA GLU A 207 14.11 21.26 15.35
C GLU A 207 14.61 22.51 16.07
N GLU A 208 14.38 23.70 15.50
CA GLU A 208 14.86 24.97 16.06
C GLU A 208 13.82 25.64 16.96
N ASN A 209 12.53 25.49 16.65
CA ASN A 209 11.46 26.22 17.32
C ASN A 209 10.42 25.30 17.98
N ASN A 210 10.59 23.98 17.90
CA ASN A 210 9.59 22.97 18.32
C ASN A 210 8.22 23.23 17.66
N ASP A 211 8.23 23.71 16.40
CA ASP A 211 7.03 24.00 15.61
C ASP A 211 6.76 22.88 14.61
N GLU A 212 5.77 22.06 14.92
CA GLU A 212 5.31 20.94 14.08
C GLU A 212 4.27 21.35 13.01
N SER A 213 3.82 22.61 13.01
CA SER A 213 2.68 23.07 12.21
C SER A 213 2.83 22.80 10.72
N LEU A 214 4.04 22.97 10.18
CA LEU A 214 4.32 22.74 8.75
C LEU A 214 4.31 21.26 8.39
N LEU A 215 4.86 20.39 9.24
CA LEU A 215 4.80 18.94 9.06
C LEU A 215 3.37 18.43 9.19
N LYS A 216 2.61 18.94 10.15
CA LYS A 216 1.18 18.64 10.30
C LYS A 216 0.39 19.04 9.06
N ALA A 217 0.58 20.24 8.55
CA ALA A 217 -0.07 20.69 7.32
C ALA A 217 0.30 19.81 6.10
N ARG A 218 1.53 19.28 6.06
CA ARG A 218 1.94 18.30 5.04
C ARG A 218 1.20 16.98 5.21
N ALA A 219 1.12 16.43 6.42
CA ALA A 219 0.38 15.22 6.71
C ALA A 219 -1.11 15.36 6.35
N GLU A 220 -1.72 16.50 6.67
CA GLU A 220 -3.12 16.81 6.33
C GLU A 220 -3.37 16.82 4.81
N ARG A 221 -2.45 17.39 4.03
CA ARG A 221 -2.57 17.35 2.55
C ARG A 221 -2.55 15.93 2.00
N ILE A 222 -1.66 15.08 2.50
CA ILE A 222 -1.58 13.68 2.06
C ILE A 222 -2.82 12.91 2.52
N HIS A 223 -3.22 13.11 3.78
CA HIS A 223 -4.39 12.48 4.37
C HIS A 223 -5.66 12.81 3.59
N LYS A 224 -5.83 14.07 3.18
CA LYS A 224 -6.97 14.50 2.36
C LYS A 224 -7.03 13.73 1.03
N VAL A 225 -5.91 13.62 0.31
CA VAL A 225 -5.85 12.86 -0.96
C VAL A 225 -6.22 11.39 -0.72
N PHE A 226 -5.68 10.78 0.33
CA PHE A 226 -5.98 9.40 0.71
C PHE A 226 -7.48 9.23 0.98
N SER A 227 -8.04 10.05 1.88
CA SER A 227 -9.44 9.95 2.30
C SER A 227 -10.42 10.18 1.15
N GLU A 228 -10.20 11.21 0.33
CA GLU A 228 -11.03 11.49 -0.84
C GLU A 228 -10.98 10.37 -1.88
N THR A 229 -9.80 9.75 -2.07
CA THR A 229 -9.67 8.60 -2.97
C THR A 229 -10.42 7.38 -2.44
N VAL A 230 -10.26 7.05 -1.16
CA VAL A 230 -10.99 5.93 -0.53
C VAL A 230 -12.50 6.17 -0.55
N ALA A 231 -12.97 7.38 -0.23
CA ALA A 231 -14.38 7.73 -0.30
C ALA A 231 -14.96 7.49 -1.69
N ARG A 232 -14.25 7.95 -2.73
CA ARG A 232 -14.62 7.72 -4.14
C ARG A 232 -14.66 6.23 -4.47
N ASN A 233 -13.66 5.46 -4.07
CA ASN A 233 -13.58 4.02 -4.34
C ASN A 233 -14.70 3.24 -3.67
N LEU A 234 -15.09 3.65 -2.46
CA LEU A 234 -16.22 3.05 -1.73
C LEU A 234 -17.59 3.58 -2.18
N GLY A 235 -17.64 4.59 -3.04
CA GLY A 235 -18.89 5.23 -3.47
C GLY A 235 -19.64 5.97 -2.36
N ILE A 236 -18.93 6.49 -1.37
CA ILE A 236 -19.49 7.27 -0.24
C ILE A 236 -19.02 8.72 -0.30
N ASP A 237 -19.78 9.61 0.32
CA ASP A 237 -19.35 11.01 0.50
C ASP A 237 -18.21 11.09 1.52
N TYR A 238 -17.22 11.92 1.22
CA TYR A 238 -16.15 12.21 2.18
C TYR A 238 -16.67 13.06 3.34
N ASP A 239 -16.67 12.50 4.53
CA ASP A 239 -16.95 13.20 5.79
C ASP A 239 -15.75 13.04 6.73
N PRO A 240 -15.02 14.12 7.06
CA PRO A 240 -13.85 14.07 7.94
C PRO A 240 -14.15 13.62 9.37
N GLU A 241 -15.42 13.64 9.79
CA GLU A 241 -15.85 13.17 11.12
C GLU A 241 -16.17 11.67 11.15
N LEU A 242 -16.26 11.03 9.97
CA LEU A 242 -16.49 9.59 9.91
C LEU A 242 -15.29 8.83 10.50
N PRO A 243 -15.49 7.89 11.44
CA PRO A 243 -14.41 7.14 12.09
C PRO A 243 -13.40 6.52 11.11
N LEU A 244 -13.88 6.04 9.94
CA LEU A 244 -13.01 5.54 8.86
C LEU A 244 -11.91 6.54 8.48
N PHE A 245 -12.25 7.81 8.26
CA PHE A 245 -11.31 8.86 7.85
C PHE A 245 -10.54 9.49 9.02
N ARG A 246 -10.78 8.99 10.23
CA ARG A 246 -10.03 9.36 11.44
C ARG A 246 -9.03 8.29 11.88
N GLY A 247 -8.83 7.28 11.03
CA GLY A 247 -7.83 6.23 11.24
C GLY A 247 -8.33 5.04 12.05
N GLU A 248 -9.64 4.85 12.19
CA GLU A 248 -10.20 3.70 12.90
C GLU A 248 -10.02 2.40 12.13
N MET A 249 -9.91 1.29 12.86
CA MET A 249 -9.88 -0.07 12.34
C MET A 249 -11.24 -0.72 12.57
N PHE A 250 -11.66 -1.56 11.62
CA PHE A 250 -12.94 -2.26 11.62
C PHE A 250 -12.70 -3.75 11.45
N THR A 251 -13.38 -4.56 12.24
CA THR A 251 -13.45 -6.01 12.03
C THR A 251 -14.20 -6.34 10.74
N GLY A 252 -14.05 -7.58 10.24
CA GLY A 252 -14.73 -7.99 9.01
C GLY A 252 -16.25 -7.82 9.06
N ASP A 253 -16.89 -8.11 10.19
CA ASP A 253 -18.34 -7.91 10.37
C ASP A 253 -18.72 -6.43 10.30
N GLU A 254 -17.98 -5.57 10.98
CA GLU A 254 -18.20 -4.12 10.96
C GLU A 254 -17.97 -3.52 9.58
N ALA A 255 -16.90 -3.94 8.89
CA ALA A 255 -16.53 -3.45 7.57
C ALA A 255 -17.58 -3.80 6.51
N VAL A 256 -18.09 -5.04 6.52
CA VAL A 256 -19.16 -5.46 5.60
C VAL A 256 -20.48 -4.75 5.96
N ALA A 257 -20.82 -4.66 7.23
CA ALA A 257 -22.03 -3.98 7.66
C ALA A 257 -22.03 -2.47 7.31
N ALA A 258 -20.87 -1.83 7.35
CA ALA A 258 -20.69 -0.43 6.99
C ALA A 258 -20.53 -0.17 5.48
N GLY A 259 -20.38 -1.23 4.66
CA GLY A 259 -20.14 -1.13 3.23
C GLY A 259 -18.71 -0.71 2.86
N TYR A 260 -17.74 -0.88 3.78
CA TYR A 260 -16.32 -0.63 3.50
C TYR A 260 -15.65 -1.80 2.77
N ILE A 261 -16.27 -2.97 2.88
CA ILE A 261 -15.97 -4.19 2.11
C ILE A 261 -17.30 -4.72 1.57
N ASP A 262 -17.30 -5.20 0.33
CA ASP A 262 -18.54 -5.60 -0.34
C ASP A 262 -19.17 -6.86 0.26
N GLU A 263 -18.37 -7.90 0.53
CA GLU A 263 -18.92 -9.16 1.04
C GLU A 263 -17.85 -10.08 1.66
N PHE A 264 -18.33 -11.08 2.41
CA PHE A 264 -17.48 -12.19 2.86
C PHE A 264 -17.17 -13.13 1.69
N GLY A 265 -15.89 -13.51 1.57
CA GLY A 265 -15.44 -14.45 0.56
C GLY A 265 -13.92 -14.61 0.54
N GLY A 266 -13.46 -15.72 -0.01
CA GLY A 266 -12.04 -16.02 -0.17
C GLY A 266 -11.57 -15.91 -1.62
N LEU A 267 -10.33 -16.35 -1.87
CA LEU A 267 -9.73 -16.31 -3.21
C LEU A 267 -10.60 -17.00 -4.27
N ALA A 268 -11.26 -18.11 -3.92
CA ALA A 268 -12.13 -18.83 -4.86
C ALA A 268 -13.34 -17.99 -5.30
N ASP A 269 -13.90 -17.20 -4.40
CA ASP A 269 -15.06 -16.36 -4.67
C ASP A 269 -14.66 -15.14 -5.52
N ALA A 270 -13.53 -14.52 -5.20
CA ALA A 270 -12.96 -13.45 -6.01
C ALA A 270 -12.62 -13.91 -7.43
N VAL A 271 -12.00 -15.08 -7.59
CA VAL A 271 -11.70 -15.67 -8.91
C VAL A 271 -12.98 -15.91 -9.69
N LYS A 272 -14.03 -16.49 -9.10
CA LYS A 272 -15.34 -16.69 -9.76
C LYS A 272 -15.96 -15.36 -10.20
N TRP A 273 -15.93 -14.35 -9.33
CA TRP A 273 -16.47 -13.04 -9.63
C TRP A 273 -15.74 -12.38 -10.80
N VAL A 274 -14.41 -12.36 -10.78
CA VAL A 274 -13.56 -11.80 -11.85
C VAL A 274 -13.84 -12.50 -13.19
N LEU A 275 -13.96 -13.83 -13.20
CA LEU A 275 -14.29 -14.59 -14.40
C LEU A 275 -15.67 -14.22 -14.96
N ALA A 276 -16.67 -14.08 -14.10
CA ALA A 276 -18.00 -13.68 -14.51
C ALA A 276 -17.98 -12.28 -15.15
N GLN A 277 -17.25 -11.34 -14.56
CA GLN A 277 -17.08 -9.99 -15.10
C GLN A 277 -16.32 -10.00 -16.44
N ALA A 278 -15.23 -10.75 -16.54
CA ALA A 278 -14.47 -10.87 -17.78
C ALA A 278 -15.34 -11.44 -18.94
N THR A 279 -16.13 -12.46 -18.65
CA THR A 279 -17.06 -13.05 -19.61
C THR A 279 -18.12 -12.03 -20.07
N SER A 280 -18.71 -11.28 -19.12
CA SER A 280 -19.69 -10.25 -19.41
C SER A 280 -19.10 -9.11 -20.25
N ARG A 281 -17.88 -8.61 -19.90
CA ARG A 281 -17.20 -7.57 -20.69
C ARG A 281 -16.92 -8.04 -22.13
N LYS A 282 -16.46 -9.29 -22.33
CA LYS A 282 -16.25 -9.87 -23.66
C LYS A 282 -17.57 -9.97 -24.48
N ALA A 283 -18.65 -10.42 -23.85
CA ALA A 283 -19.95 -10.49 -24.52
C ALA A 283 -20.42 -9.10 -24.99
N ASN A 284 -20.32 -8.09 -24.15
CA ASN A 284 -20.70 -6.72 -24.46
C ASN A 284 -19.89 -6.11 -25.63
N GLN A 285 -18.59 -6.47 -25.75
CA GLN A 285 -17.74 -6.02 -26.88
C GLN A 285 -18.12 -6.64 -28.22
N LEU A 286 -18.74 -7.82 -28.22
CA LEU A 286 -19.21 -8.48 -29.47
C LEU A 286 -20.51 -7.87 -30.03
N TYR A 287 -21.23 -7.07 -29.24
CA TYR A 287 -22.48 -6.41 -29.61
C TYR A 287 -22.33 -4.91 -29.93
N GLN A 288 -21.11 -4.36 -29.84
CA GLN A 288 -20.75 -3.00 -30.27
C GLN A 288 -20.05 -3.03 -31.63
#